data_030c94929fca5f9ad273dbe34b6727d7
#
_entry.id   030c94929fca5f9ad273dbe34b6727d7
#
_cell.length_a   1.000
_cell.length_b   1.000
_cell.length_c   1.000
_cell.angle_alpha   90.00
_cell.angle_beta   90.00
_cell.angle_gamma   90.00
#
_symmetry.space_group_name_H-M   'P 1'
#
loop_
_entity.id
_entity.type
_entity.pdbx_description
1 polymer ?
#
loop_
_entity_poly.entity_id
_entity_poly.type
_entity_poly.pdbx_seq_one_letter_code
_entity_poly.pdbx_strand_id
1 'polypeptide(L)'
;IPSGILRKDVICVNGNGCVVGPKVLITEIEKLVNSGIEVTPKNLLISSKAHIILPEHILKDSEQEKARAKTKIGTTGRGIGPAYMDKVSRNGKRMEDINEFPEFSNKLKKYIISTQEFLRNELDNNKNILLEGAQGSLLDIDHGSYPFVTSSNSTIGGALTGTGLVPSDINKTIGIFKAYSTRVGEGPFPSEINKFDAIAKHLLKKGHEFGTTTGRERRCGWFDMKSAKHSIMT
;
A
#
# COMPACT_ATOMS: atom_id res chain seq x y z
N ILE A 1 -0.73 -5.72 -6.85
CA ILE A 1 -0.13 -5.38 -8.16
C ILE A 1 -0.63 -3.99 -8.55
N PRO A 2 0.23 -3.09 -9.05
CA PRO A 2 -0.17 -1.77 -9.53
C PRO A 2 -1.22 -1.85 -10.65
N SER A 3 -2.15 -0.88 -10.66
CA SER A 3 -3.27 -0.86 -11.62
C SER A 3 -2.82 -0.73 -13.09
N GLY A 4 -1.62 -0.22 -13.31
CA GLY A 4 -0.98 -0.16 -14.62
C GLY A 4 -0.85 -1.50 -15.35
N ILE A 5 -0.95 -2.64 -14.64
CA ILE A 5 -0.91 -3.99 -15.23
C ILE A 5 -2.01 -4.22 -16.27
N LEU A 6 -3.09 -3.45 -16.21
CA LEU A 6 -4.19 -3.51 -17.18
C LEU A 6 -3.85 -2.86 -18.51
N ARG A 7 -2.69 -2.21 -18.62
CA ARG A 7 -2.23 -1.51 -19.83
C ARG A 7 -1.03 -2.23 -20.42
N LYS A 8 -1.06 -2.48 -21.73
CA LYS A 8 -0.04 -3.26 -22.44
C LYS A 8 1.34 -2.59 -22.49
N ASP A 9 1.37 -1.27 -22.39
CA ASP A 9 2.57 -0.43 -22.54
C ASP A 9 3.17 0.02 -21.20
N VAL A 10 2.69 -0.54 -20.08
CA VAL A 10 3.13 -0.17 -18.72
C VAL A 10 3.87 -1.33 -18.06
N ILE A 11 5.03 -1.03 -17.50
CA ILE A 11 5.76 -1.95 -16.62
C ILE A 11 5.44 -1.59 -15.18
N CYS A 12 4.87 -2.52 -14.44
CA CYS A 12 4.53 -2.38 -13.04
C CYS A 12 5.69 -2.79 -12.15
N VAL A 13 6.06 -1.94 -11.19
CA VAL A 13 7.18 -2.18 -10.28
C VAL A 13 6.70 -2.09 -8.84
N ASN A 14 6.89 -3.15 -8.06
CA ASN A 14 6.78 -3.11 -6.62
C ASN A 14 8.15 -2.77 -6.02
N GLY A 15 8.30 -1.55 -5.51
CA GLY A 15 9.56 -1.04 -4.98
C GLY A 15 9.96 -1.66 -3.64
N ASN A 16 11.17 -1.38 -3.20
CA ASN A 16 11.75 -1.87 -1.93
C ASN A 16 11.02 -1.36 -0.67
N GLY A 17 10.22 -0.30 -0.80
CA GLY A 17 9.37 0.20 0.29
C GLY A 17 8.18 -0.69 0.61
N CYS A 18 7.78 -1.55 -0.31
CA CYS A 18 6.65 -2.46 -0.12
C CYS A 18 6.98 -3.63 0.81
N VAL A 19 5.95 -4.14 1.48
CA VAL A 19 5.96 -5.49 2.07
C VAL A 19 5.07 -6.39 1.20
N VAL A 20 5.53 -7.59 0.91
CA VAL A 20 4.93 -8.50 -0.09
C VAL A 20 4.51 -9.79 0.57
N GLY A 21 3.23 -10.15 0.47
CA GLY A 21 2.72 -11.46 0.85
C GLY A 21 2.78 -12.43 -0.34
N PRO A 22 3.71 -13.38 -0.40
CA PRO A 22 3.93 -14.23 -1.58
C PRO A 22 2.68 -14.98 -2.02
N LYS A 23 1.95 -15.58 -1.07
CA LYS A 23 0.70 -16.30 -1.36
C LYS A 23 -0.36 -15.38 -1.96
N VAL A 24 -0.52 -14.17 -1.42
CA VAL A 24 -1.49 -13.19 -1.90
C VAL A 24 -1.13 -12.73 -3.31
N LEU A 25 0.15 -12.44 -3.53
CA LEU A 25 0.65 -12.01 -4.84
C LEU A 25 0.45 -13.08 -5.92
N ILE A 26 0.75 -14.35 -5.61
CA ILE A 26 0.49 -15.47 -6.54
C ILE A 26 -1.00 -15.55 -6.89
N THR A 27 -1.88 -15.48 -5.88
CA THR A 27 -3.33 -15.52 -6.11
C THR A 27 -3.80 -14.34 -6.98
N GLU A 28 -3.22 -13.16 -6.79
CA GLU A 28 -3.55 -11.98 -7.58
C GLU A 28 -3.06 -12.11 -9.03
N ILE A 29 -1.86 -12.63 -9.26
CA ILE A 29 -1.35 -12.95 -10.59
C ILE A 29 -2.27 -13.96 -11.29
N GLU A 30 -2.63 -15.05 -10.61
CA GLU A 30 -3.50 -16.08 -11.16
C GLU A 30 -4.89 -15.54 -11.54
N LYS A 31 -5.47 -14.67 -10.72
CA LYS A 31 -6.74 -14.00 -11.04
C LYS A 31 -6.66 -13.12 -12.28
N LEU A 32 -5.59 -12.33 -12.41
CA LEU A 32 -5.39 -11.47 -13.58
C LEU A 32 -5.24 -12.32 -14.84
N VAL A 33 -4.41 -13.36 -14.80
CA VAL A 33 -4.20 -14.27 -15.94
C VAL A 33 -5.50 -14.97 -16.33
N ASN A 34 -6.28 -15.46 -15.36
CA ASN A 34 -7.59 -16.08 -15.60
C ASN A 34 -8.62 -15.09 -16.18
N SER A 35 -8.42 -13.78 -15.97
CA SER A 35 -9.23 -12.72 -16.57
C SER A 35 -8.71 -12.26 -17.95
N GLY A 36 -7.73 -12.96 -18.53
CA GLY A 36 -7.16 -12.65 -19.84
C GLY A 36 -6.10 -11.55 -19.84
N ILE A 37 -5.59 -11.15 -18.65
CA ILE A 37 -4.55 -10.14 -18.53
C ILE A 37 -3.18 -10.84 -18.50
N GLU A 38 -2.30 -10.45 -19.40
CA GLU A 38 -0.94 -10.97 -19.42
C GLU A 38 -0.14 -10.44 -18.22
N VAL A 39 0.44 -11.35 -17.42
CA VAL A 39 1.34 -11.02 -16.30
C VAL A 39 2.63 -11.83 -16.43
N THR A 40 3.69 -11.17 -16.81
CA THR A 40 4.99 -11.77 -17.10
C THR A 40 6.13 -10.94 -16.49
N PRO A 41 7.37 -11.47 -16.44
CA PRO A 41 8.53 -10.67 -16.03
C PRO A 41 8.83 -9.45 -16.91
N LYS A 42 8.13 -9.28 -18.03
CA LYS A 42 8.27 -8.10 -18.90
C LYS A 42 7.43 -6.92 -18.42
N ASN A 43 6.34 -7.18 -17.68
CA ASN A 43 5.40 -6.14 -17.26
C ASN A 43 5.09 -6.12 -15.75
N LEU A 44 5.64 -7.06 -14.95
CA LEU A 44 5.60 -7.04 -13.49
C LEU A 44 6.99 -7.32 -12.93
N LEU A 45 7.50 -6.39 -12.12
CA LEU A 45 8.80 -6.47 -11.47
C LEU A 45 8.65 -6.26 -9.97
N ILE A 46 9.43 -7.00 -9.18
CA ILE A 46 9.39 -6.96 -7.72
C ILE A 46 10.81 -6.71 -7.21
N SER A 47 10.96 -5.75 -6.33
CA SER A 47 12.26 -5.46 -5.73
C SER A 47 12.78 -6.65 -4.93
N SER A 48 14.02 -7.05 -5.19
CA SER A 48 14.75 -8.01 -4.37
C SER A 48 14.82 -7.58 -2.90
N LYS A 49 14.83 -6.28 -2.63
CA LYS A 49 14.89 -5.68 -1.29
C LYS A 49 13.52 -5.49 -0.61
N ALA A 50 12.40 -5.74 -1.28
CA ALA A 50 11.08 -5.71 -0.64
C ALA A 50 10.97 -6.81 0.42
N HIS A 51 10.33 -6.52 1.56
CA HIS A 51 10.24 -7.49 2.66
C HIS A 51 9.06 -8.44 2.49
N ILE A 52 9.25 -9.68 2.91
CA ILE A 52 8.26 -10.75 2.86
C ILE A 52 7.33 -10.67 4.07
N ILE A 53 6.02 -10.76 3.82
CA ILE A 53 5.03 -11.00 4.87
C ILE A 53 4.93 -12.51 5.09
N LEU A 54 5.37 -12.96 6.24
CA LEU A 54 5.33 -14.37 6.65
C LEU A 54 4.03 -14.70 7.40
N PRO A 55 3.64 -15.97 7.50
CA PRO A 55 2.44 -16.38 8.25
C PRO A 55 2.44 -15.90 9.71
N GLU A 56 3.58 -15.90 10.39
CA GLU A 56 3.74 -15.39 11.76
C GLU A 56 3.42 -13.90 11.88
N HIS A 57 3.67 -13.10 10.85
CA HIS A 57 3.27 -11.68 10.85
C HIS A 57 1.76 -11.52 10.90
N ILE A 58 1.02 -12.38 10.18
CA ILE A 58 -0.45 -12.35 10.16
C ILE A 58 -1.01 -12.75 11.54
N LEU A 59 -0.44 -13.77 12.16
CA LEU A 59 -0.81 -14.18 13.52
C LEU A 59 -0.55 -13.06 14.53
N LYS A 60 0.66 -12.49 14.51
CA LYS A 60 1.06 -11.39 15.40
C LYS A 60 0.19 -10.14 15.23
N ASP A 61 -0.22 -9.80 14.00
CA ASP A 61 -1.14 -8.69 13.72
C ASP A 61 -2.49 -8.92 14.40
N SER A 62 -3.05 -10.13 14.26
CA SER A 62 -4.31 -10.51 14.90
C SER A 62 -4.24 -10.50 16.44
N GLU A 63 -3.16 -11.02 17.01
CA GLU A 63 -2.92 -11.04 18.45
C GLU A 63 -2.79 -9.63 19.04
N GLN A 64 -2.01 -8.77 18.37
CA GLN A 64 -1.82 -7.37 18.77
C GLN A 64 -3.16 -6.60 18.75
N GLU A 65 -3.98 -6.77 17.71
CA GLU A 65 -5.29 -6.13 17.65
C GLU A 65 -6.23 -6.65 18.73
N LYS A 66 -6.19 -7.94 19.06
CA LYS A 66 -6.97 -8.50 20.18
C LYS A 66 -6.51 -7.94 21.52
N ALA A 67 -5.19 -7.87 21.74
CA ALA A 67 -4.60 -7.36 22.99
C ALA A 67 -4.92 -5.89 23.24
N ARG A 68 -5.07 -5.08 22.18
CA ARG A 68 -5.44 -3.66 22.29
C ARG A 68 -6.86 -3.42 22.78
N ALA A 69 -7.74 -4.39 22.75
CA ALA A 69 -9.11 -4.32 23.24
C ALA A 69 -9.85 -3.03 22.78
N LYS A 70 -9.98 -2.02 23.69
CA LYS A 70 -10.66 -0.75 23.41
C LYS A 70 -9.82 0.25 22.58
N THR A 71 -8.52 0.03 22.46
CA THR A 71 -7.58 0.90 21.72
C THR A 71 -7.16 0.33 20.37
N LYS A 72 -8.02 -0.47 19.76
CA LYS A 72 -7.78 -1.06 18.42
C LYS A 72 -7.49 0.01 17.40
N ILE A 73 -6.51 -0.27 16.54
CA ILE A 73 -6.20 0.56 15.37
C ILE A 73 -7.17 0.26 14.22
N GLY A 74 -7.67 -0.96 14.17
CA GLY A 74 -8.51 -1.45 13.08
C GLY A 74 -7.69 -1.88 11.88
N THR A 75 -6.60 -2.62 12.11
CA THR A 75 -5.73 -3.14 11.03
C THR A 75 -6.49 -4.02 10.04
N THR A 76 -5.87 -4.32 8.91
CA THR A 76 -6.43 -5.24 7.91
C THR A 76 -6.23 -6.70 8.27
N GLY A 77 -5.47 -7.01 9.34
CA GLY A 77 -5.14 -8.38 9.74
C GLY A 77 -4.24 -9.12 8.76
N ARG A 78 -3.46 -8.40 7.95
CA ARG A 78 -2.60 -8.98 6.89
C ARG A 78 -1.13 -9.03 7.26
N GLY A 79 -0.76 -8.74 8.49
CA GLY A 79 0.62 -8.79 8.97
C GLY A 79 1.51 -7.64 8.49
N ILE A 80 0.92 -6.54 8.00
CA ILE A 80 1.67 -5.39 7.48
C ILE A 80 2.55 -4.77 8.56
N GLY A 81 1.95 -4.42 9.72
CA GLY A 81 2.66 -3.83 10.85
C GLY A 81 3.82 -4.70 11.33
N PRO A 82 3.59 -5.97 11.70
CA PRO A 82 4.64 -6.89 12.11
C PRO A 82 5.76 -7.07 11.07
N ALA A 83 5.46 -7.11 9.77
CA ALA A 83 6.48 -7.19 8.72
C ALA A 83 7.37 -5.92 8.68
N TYR A 84 6.79 -4.72 8.86
CA TYR A 84 7.57 -3.49 9.00
C TYR A 84 8.37 -3.44 10.31
N MET A 85 7.85 -3.98 11.41
CA MET A 85 8.60 -4.11 12.66
C MET A 85 9.86 -4.96 12.44
N ASP A 86 9.75 -6.10 11.78
CA ASP A 86 10.88 -6.98 11.49
C ASP A 86 11.85 -6.34 10.49
N LYS A 87 11.36 -5.56 9.53
CA LYS A 87 12.21 -4.73 8.65
C LYS A 87 13.07 -3.75 9.45
N VAL A 88 12.48 -3.01 10.39
CA VAL A 88 13.21 -2.00 11.18
C VAL A 88 14.14 -2.66 12.20
N SER A 89 13.75 -3.78 12.79
CA SER A 89 14.59 -4.58 13.70
C SER A 89 15.70 -5.35 12.97
N ARG A 90 15.68 -5.37 11.63
CA ARG A 90 16.64 -6.07 10.77
C ARG A 90 16.59 -7.60 10.87
N ASN A 91 15.43 -8.13 11.25
CA ASN A 91 15.14 -9.56 11.30
C ASN A 91 14.29 -10.05 10.12
N GLY A 92 13.78 -9.11 9.33
CA GLY A 92 12.86 -9.42 8.23
C GLY A 92 13.54 -10.10 7.05
N LYS A 93 12.85 -11.03 6.43
CA LYS A 93 13.23 -11.67 5.16
C LYS A 93 12.87 -10.78 3.99
N ARG A 94 13.72 -10.75 2.96
CA ARG A 94 13.52 -10.00 1.72
C ARG A 94 13.13 -10.92 0.56
N MET A 95 12.66 -10.36 -0.52
CA MET A 95 12.34 -11.12 -1.72
C MET A 95 13.58 -11.79 -2.34
N GLU A 96 14.80 -11.30 -2.11
CA GLU A 96 16.04 -11.99 -2.48
C GLU A 96 16.23 -13.33 -1.73
N ASP A 97 15.63 -13.47 -0.56
CA ASP A 97 15.63 -14.71 0.25
C ASP A 97 14.54 -15.69 -0.17
N ILE A 98 13.79 -15.43 -1.26
CA ILE A 98 12.60 -16.23 -1.65
C ILE A 98 12.93 -17.72 -1.86
N ASN A 99 14.17 -18.05 -2.14
CA ASN A 99 14.59 -19.45 -2.29
C ASN A 99 14.51 -20.27 -0.99
N GLU A 100 14.44 -19.62 0.17
CA GLU A 100 14.15 -20.28 1.45
C GLU A 100 12.70 -20.77 1.55
N PHE A 101 11.83 -20.35 0.62
CA PHE A 101 10.41 -20.67 0.55
C PHE A 101 10.06 -21.33 -0.79
N PRO A 102 10.40 -22.64 -0.96
CA PRO A 102 10.26 -23.34 -2.26
C PRO A 102 8.85 -23.28 -2.85
N GLU A 103 7.83 -23.27 -1.99
CA GLU A 103 6.42 -23.17 -2.39
C GLU A 103 6.06 -21.88 -3.13
N PHE A 104 6.83 -20.82 -2.93
CA PHE A 104 6.66 -19.52 -3.59
C PHE A 104 7.74 -19.23 -4.63
N SER A 105 8.96 -19.70 -4.39
CA SER A 105 10.13 -19.42 -5.20
C SER A 105 9.91 -19.78 -6.67
N ASN A 106 9.40 -20.98 -6.95
CA ASN A 106 9.16 -21.46 -8.32
C ASN A 106 8.24 -20.53 -9.14
N LYS A 107 7.30 -19.84 -8.49
CA LYS A 107 6.36 -18.93 -9.15
C LYS A 107 6.85 -17.50 -9.21
N LEU A 108 7.57 -17.03 -8.19
CA LEU A 108 7.87 -15.59 -8.01
C LEU A 108 9.30 -15.18 -8.38
N LYS A 109 10.28 -16.09 -8.30
CA LYS A 109 11.71 -15.79 -8.55
C LYS A 109 11.95 -15.02 -9.86
N LYS A 110 11.22 -15.38 -10.91
CA LYS A 110 11.37 -14.76 -12.23
C LYS A 110 10.99 -13.28 -12.30
N TYR A 111 10.23 -12.76 -11.32
CA TYR A 111 9.82 -11.36 -11.24
C TYR A 111 10.74 -10.51 -10.38
N ILE A 112 11.69 -11.12 -9.65
CA ILE A 112 12.52 -10.46 -8.64
C ILE A 112 13.78 -9.91 -9.29
N ILE A 113 13.99 -8.60 -9.15
CA ILE A 113 15.14 -7.89 -9.71
C ILE A 113 15.63 -6.78 -8.76
N SER A 114 16.76 -6.15 -9.09
CA SER A 114 17.18 -4.86 -8.55
C SER A 114 16.34 -3.75 -9.18
N THR A 115 15.21 -3.41 -8.55
CA THR A 115 14.29 -2.39 -9.09
C THR A 115 14.89 -0.98 -9.05
N GLN A 116 15.81 -0.69 -8.15
CA GLN A 116 16.49 0.60 -8.09
C GLN A 116 17.36 0.83 -9.34
N GLU A 117 18.14 -0.16 -9.73
CA GLU A 117 18.96 -0.11 -10.95
C GLU A 117 18.06 -0.03 -12.19
N PHE A 118 17.01 -0.83 -12.24
CA PHE A 118 16.04 -0.79 -13.33
C PHE A 118 15.43 0.61 -13.50
N LEU A 119 14.90 1.20 -12.42
CA LEU A 119 14.28 2.53 -12.47
C LEU A 119 15.29 3.62 -12.86
N ARG A 120 16.54 3.52 -12.41
CA ARG A 120 17.60 4.45 -12.83
C ARG A 120 17.87 4.35 -14.33
N ASN A 121 18.04 3.14 -14.84
CA ASN A 121 18.23 2.92 -16.26
C ASN A 121 17.05 3.44 -17.12
N GLU A 122 15.82 3.26 -16.64
CA GLU A 122 14.65 3.77 -17.36
C GLU A 122 14.61 5.31 -17.39
N LEU A 123 15.00 5.98 -16.28
CA LEU A 123 15.13 7.45 -16.25
C LEU A 123 16.24 7.94 -17.20
N ASP A 124 17.39 7.28 -17.21
CA ASP A 124 18.51 7.62 -18.10
C ASP A 124 18.12 7.43 -19.59
N ASN A 125 17.19 6.54 -19.86
CA ASN A 125 16.57 6.34 -21.16
C ASN A 125 15.36 7.25 -21.44
N ASN A 126 15.16 8.31 -20.64
CA ASN A 126 14.06 9.29 -20.76
C ASN A 126 12.66 8.66 -20.68
N LYS A 127 12.48 7.58 -19.95
CA LYS A 127 11.16 7.01 -19.67
C LYS A 127 10.45 7.76 -18.57
N ASN A 128 9.12 7.85 -18.68
CA ASN A 128 8.28 8.42 -17.64
C ASN A 128 8.01 7.39 -16.55
N ILE A 129 8.19 7.76 -15.30
CA ILE A 129 7.87 6.93 -14.13
C ILE A 129 6.74 7.59 -13.37
N LEU A 130 5.66 6.83 -13.14
CA LEU A 130 4.58 7.21 -12.25
C LEU A 130 4.77 6.52 -10.90
N LEU A 131 5.00 7.32 -9.85
CA LEU A 131 5.05 6.81 -8.48
C LEU A 131 3.63 6.82 -7.90
N GLU A 132 3.09 5.65 -7.63
CA GLU A 132 1.77 5.46 -7.03
C GLU A 132 1.94 5.15 -5.54
N GLY A 133 1.49 6.08 -4.69
CA GLY A 133 1.41 5.86 -3.25
C GLY A 133 0.22 4.98 -2.89
N ALA A 134 0.23 4.49 -1.68
CA ALA A 134 -0.89 3.76 -1.08
C ALA A 134 -1.40 4.50 0.15
N GLN A 135 -2.58 4.14 0.66
CA GLN A 135 -3.27 4.74 1.80
C GLN A 135 -3.64 6.21 1.57
N GLY A 136 -3.05 7.13 2.34
CA GLY A 136 -3.26 8.57 2.28
C GLY A 136 -2.44 9.28 3.35
N SER A 137 -2.20 10.58 3.20
CA SER A 137 -1.30 11.36 4.07
C SER A 137 -1.67 11.30 5.55
N LEU A 138 -2.97 11.26 5.90
CA LEU A 138 -3.41 11.11 7.30
C LEU A 138 -3.18 9.71 7.89
N LEU A 139 -2.77 8.75 7.07
CA LEU A 139 -2.36 7.42 7.50
C LEU A 139 -0.84 7.24 7.51
N ASP A 140 -0.07 8.26 7.15
CA ASP A 140 1.40 8.24 7.24
C ASP A 140 1.86 8.04 8.67
N ILE A 141 2.91 7.21 8.88
CA ILE A 141 3.40 6.87 10.22
C ILE A 141 3.91 8.10 10.98
N ASP A 142 4.51 9.06 10.28
CA ASP A 142 5.13 10.25 10.86
C ASP A 142 4.20 11.47 10.84
N HIS A 143 3.42 11.63 9.76
CA HIS A 143 2.61 12.82 9.52
C HIS A 143 1.11 12.61 9.71
N GLY A 144 0.67 11.38 9.94
CA GLY A 144 -0.74 11.03 10.09
C GLY A 144 -1.31 11.17 11.50
N SER A 145 -2.53 10.68 11.67
CA SER A 145 -3.28 10.71 12.94
C SER A 145 -2.84 9.59 13.88
N TYR A 146 -1.58 9.58 14.31
CA TYR A 146 -1.03 8.56 15.22
C TYR A 146 -1.88 8.40 16.50
N PRO A 147 -2.14 7.16 16.99
CA PRO A 147 -1.62 5.88 16.53
C PRO A 147 -2.46 5.22 15.39
N PHE A 148 -3.48 5.89 14.87
CA PHE A 148 -4.40 5.36 13.85
C PHE A 148 -3.86 5.57 12.45
N VAL A 149 -2.68 5.04 12.18
CA VAL A 149 -1.88 5.18 10.95
C VAL A 149 -1.47 3.82 10.41
N THR A 150 -0.94 3.78 9.19
CA THR A 150 -0.22 2.60 8.67
C THR A 150 1.20 2.56 9.22
N SER A 151 1.90 1.45 9.02
CA SER A 151 3.29 1.28 9.49
C SER A 151 4.33 1.73 8.46
N SER A 152 3.94 2.61 7.54
CA SER A 152 4.81 3.10 6.47
C SER A 152 4.54 4.58 6.17
N ASN A 153 5.47 5.21 5.44
CA ASN A 153 5.29 6.55 4.95
C ASN A 153 4.48 6.52 3.65
N SER A 154 3.30 7.15 3.67
CA SER A 154 2.38 7.25 2.54
C SER A 154 2.47 8.59 1.80
N THR A 155 3.32 9.50 2.26
CA THR A 155 3.63 10.78 1.63
C THR A 155 4.74 10.64 0.59
N ILE A 156 5.10 11.74 -0.11
CA ILE A 156 6.11 11.74 -1.17
C ILE A 156 7.49 11.24 -0.70
N GLY A 157 7.87 11.52 0.56
CA GLY A 157 9.12 11.00 1.15
C GLY A 157 9.19 9.46 1.12
N GLY A 158 8.07 8.78 1.38
CA GLY A 158 7.96 7.33 1.30
C GLY A 158 8.13 6.78 -0.12
N ALA A 159 7.73 7.53 -1.13
CA ALA A 159 7.95 7.15 -2.52
C ALA A 159 9.44 7.13 -2.88
N LEU A 160 10.19 8.13 -2.43
CA LEU A 160 11.65 8.22 -2.66
C LEU A 160 12.39 7.08 -1.97
N THR A 161 12.20 6.91 -0.66
CA THR A 161 12.84 5.82 0.09
C THR A 161 12.38 4.45 -0.39
N GLY A 162 11.12 4.33 -0.81
CA GLY A 162 10.49 3.09 -1.27
C GLY A 162 10.90 2.64 -2.67
N THR A 163 11.53 3.50 -3.47
CA THR A 163 12.01 3.18 -4.83
C THR A 163 13.52 3.32 -4.99
N GLY A 164 14.16 4.09 -4.09
CA GLY A 164 15.57 4.44 -4.19
C GLY A 164 15.87 5.55 -5.21
N LEU A 165 14.84 6.28 -5.63
CA LEU A 165 14.99 7.50 -6.43
C LEU A 165 15.40 8.68 -5.53
N VAL A 166 15.96 9.72 -6.15
CA VAL A 166 16.41 10.93 -5.44
C VAL A 166 15.43 12.10 -5.68
N PRO A 167 15.41 13.13 -4.82
CA PRO A 167 14.47 14.25 -4.96
C PRO A 167 14.47 14.93 -6.32
N SER A 168 15.63 15.03 -6.97
CA SER A 168 15.77 15.62 -8.30
C SER A 168 15.10 14.82 -9.43
N ASP A 169 14.74 13.56 -9.17
CA ASP A 169 14.02 12.72 -10.14
C ASP A 169 12.51 13.05 -10.17
N ILE A 170 12.01 13.80 -9.19
CA ILE A 170 10.59 14.13 -9.09
C ILE A 170 10.31 15.45 -9.82
N ASN A 171 9.66 15.36 -10.97
CA ASN A 171 9.26 16.52 -11.74
C ASN A 171 7.95 17.15 -11.24
N LYS A 172 7.02 16.32 -10.73
CA LYS A 172 5.69 16.75 -10.34
C LYS A 172 5.07 15.83 -9.29
N THR A 173 4.46 16.43 -8.28
CA THR A 173 3.62 15.73 -7.30
C THR A 173 2.15 16.10 -7.52
N ILE A 174 1.28 15.09 -7.59
CA ILE A 174 -0.16 15.25 -7.78
C ILE A 174 -0.88 14.74 -6.55
N GLY A 175 -1.57 15.63 -5.85
CA GLY A 175 -2.46 15.28 -4.73
C GLY A 175 -3.87 14.98 -5.23
N ILE A 176 -4.44 13.85 -4.82
CA ILE A 176 -5.80 13.46 -5.16
C ILE A 176 -6.65 13.50 -3.89
N PHE A 177 -7.74 14.26 -3.94
CA PHE A 177 -8.71 14.38 -2.86
C PHE A 177 -10.07 13.88 -3.30
N LYS A 178 -10.80 13.26 -2.40
CA LYS A 178 -12.24 13.06 -2.58
C LYS A 178 -12.97 14.37 -2.29
N ALA A 179 -14.12 14.56 -2.90
CA ALA A 179 -15.01 15.70 -2.62
C ALA A 179 -15.65 15.64 -1.20
N TYR A 180 -15.48 14.54 -0.50
CA TYR A 180 -15.88 14.28 0.87
C TYR A 180 -14.81 13.44 1.58
N SER A 181 -14.87 13.34 2.89
CA SER A 181 -13.89 12.57 3.65
C SER A 181 -14.39 11.16 3.95
N THR A 182 -13.46 10.20 4.01
CA THR A 182 -13.77 8.83 4.43
C THR A 182 -12.69 8.29 5.36
N ARG A 183 -13.09 7.42 6.30
CA ARG A 183 -12.16 6.72 7.18
C ARG A 183 -12.55 5.25 7.32
N VAL A 184 -11.57 4.35 7.23
CA VAL A 184 -11.70 2.94 7.61
C VAL A 184 -10.99 2.73 8.95
N GLY A 185 -11.61 1.95 9.83
CA GLY A 185 -11.07 1.67 11.15
C GLY A 185 -11.36 2.76 12.18
N GLU A 186 -10.64 2.70 13.27
CA GLU A 186 -10.85 3.55 14.44
C GLU A 186 -10.12 4.90 14.29
N GLY A 187 -10.26 5.74 15.30
CA GLY A 187 -9.62 7.02 15.42
C GLY A 187 -10.52 8.22 15.13
N PRO A 188 -9.98 9.43 15.32
CA PRO A 188 -10.75 10.68 15.24
C PRO A 188 -11.21 10.95 13.81
N PHE A 189 -12.45 11.44 13.70
CA PHE A 189 -13.03 11.87 12.43
C PHE A 189 -13.92 13.09 12.66
N PRO A 190 -13.35 14.29 12.82
CA PRO A 190 -14.09 15.48 13.24
C PRO A 190 -15.23 15.89 12.30
N SER A 191 -15.08 15.64 11.01
CA SER A 191 -16.10 15.96 9.98
C SER A 191 -17.08 14.80 9.70
N GLU A 192 -17.10 13.76 10.56
CA GLU A 192 -17.95 12.59 10.35
C GLU A 192 -19.43 12.95 10.36
N ILE A 193 -20.16 12.43 9.39
CA ILE A 193 -21.63 12.51 9.33
C ILE A 193 -22.19 11.30 10.07
N ASN A 194 -23.25 11.53 10.87
CA ASN A 194 -23.89 10.43 11.57
C ASN A 194 -24.30 9.33 10.56
N LYS A 195 -23.89 8.09 10.84
CA LYS A 195 -24.14 6.93 9.95
C LYS A 195 -25.61 6.67 9.63
N PHE A 196 -26.53 7.16 10.44
CA PHE A 196 -27.96 7.03 10.23
C PHE A 196 -28.54 8.13 9.32
N ASP A 197 -27.76 9.19 9.06
CA ASP A 197 -28.14 10.27 8.16
C ASP A 197 -28.29 9.78 6.72
N ALA A 198 -29.27 10.34 6.01
CA ALA A 198 -29.54 10.01 4.61
C ALA A 198 -28.34 10.31 3.70
N ILE A 199 -27.58 11.38 3.99
CA ILE A 199 -26.40 11.79 3.23
C ILE A 199 -25.28 10.75 3.44
N ALA A 200 -25.01 10.32 4.67
CA ALA A 200 -23.99 9.31 4.94
C ALA A 200 -24.31 7.99 4.23
N LYS A 201 -25.57 7.54 4.29
CA LYS A 201 -26.05 6.35 3.57
C LYS A 201 -25.92 6.48 2.05
N HIS A 202 -26.24 7.66 1.52
CA HIS A 202 -26.08 7.94 0.09
C HIS A 202 -24.62 7.88 -0.35
N LEU A 203 -23.70 8.53 0.38
CA LEU A 203 -22.26 8.50 0.12
C LEU A 203 -21.71 7.07 0.19
N LEU A 204 -22.06 6.32 1.24
CA LEU A 204 -21.66 4.93 1.40
C LEU A 204 -22.06 4.08 0.20
N LYS A 205 -23.34 4.16 -0.20
CA LYS A 205 -23.90 3.33 -1.28
C LYS A 205 -23.41 3.76 -2.66
N LYS A 206 -23.53 5.05 -2.99
CA LYS A 206 -23.18 5.57 -4.32
C LYS A 206 -21.67 5.69 -4.53
N GLY A 207 -20.93 6.01 -3.49
CA GLY A 207 -19.46 6.05 -3.51
C GLY A 207 -18.81 4.68 -3.39
N HIS A 208 -19.57 3.60 -3.22
CA HIS A 208 -19.06 2.26 -2.95
C HIS A 208 -18.01 2.25 -1.83
N GLU A 209 -18.31 2.96 -0.74
CA GLU A 209 -17.37 3.20 0.35
C GLU A 209 -17.20 1.99 1.25
N PHE A 210 -16.57 0.97 0.70
CA PHE A 210 -16.19 -0.26 1.39
C PHE A 210 -14.68 -0.49 1.26
N GLY A 211 -14.07 -1.04 2.28
CA GLY A 211 -12.66 -1.42 2.25
C GLY A 211 -12.43 -2.53 1.23
N THR A 212 -11.64 -2.29 0.22
CA THR A 212 -11.35 -3.25 -0.86
C THR A 212 -10.85 -4.60 -0.33
N THR A 213 -10.09 -4.56 0.76
CA THR A 213 -9.48 -5.75 1.37
C THR A 213 -10.40 -6.47 2.35
N THR A 214 -11.13 -5.71 3.17
CA THR A 214 -11.89 -6.24 4.32
C THR A 214 -13.40 -6.21 4.11
N GLY A 215 -13.88 -5.53 3.08
CA GLY A 215 -15.31 -5.27 2.86
C GLY A 215 -15.96 -4.38 3.93
N ARG A 216 -15.19 -3.87 4.92
CA ARG A 216 -15.73 -3.02 5.98
C ARG A 216 -16.27 -1.70 5.41
N GLU A 217 -17.42 -1.27 5.90
CA GLU A 217 -17.96 0.06 5.61
C GLU A 217 -16.98 1.14 6.03
N ARG A 218 -16.81 2.15 5.17
CA ARG A 218 -16.06 3.36 5.50
C ARG A 218 -17.00 4.35 6.18
N ARG A 219 -16.54 4.96 7.24
CA ARG A 219 -17.17 6.12 7.83
C ARG A 219 -17.08 7.26 6.83
N CYS A 220 -18.17 7.99 6.61
CA CYS A 220 -18.25 9.11 5.67
C CYS A 220 -18.38 10.43 6.43
N GLY A 221 -17.80 11.48 5.90
CA GLY A 221 -17.83 12.81 6.49
C GLY A 221 -17.75 13.92 5.47
N TRP A 222 -18.00 15.15 5.90
CA TRP A 222 -17.82 16.33 5.07
C TRP A 222 -16.35 16.50 4.68
N PHE A 223 -16.10 17.19 3.58
CA PHE A 223 -14.73 17.54 3.17
C PHE A 223 -14.06 18.37 4.27
N ASP A 224 -12.92 17.90 4.76
CA ASP A 224 -12.18 18.55 5.84
C ASP A 224 -11.03 19.39 5.25
N MET A 225 -11.26 20.69 5.17
CA MET A 225 -10.30 21.66 4.64
C MET A 225 -9.00 21.69 5.47
N LYS A 226 -9.07 21.51 6.79
CA LYS A 226 -7.88 21.50 7.65
C LYS A 226 -6.99 20.30 7.35
N SER A 227 -7.60 19.13 7.24
CA SER A 227 -6.92 17.89 6.83
C SER A 227 -6.34 18.00 5.40
N ALA A 228 -7.09 18.60 4.47
CA ALA A 228 -6.61 18.83 3.11
C ALA A 228 -5.38 19.76 3.07
N LYS A 229 -5.40 20.88 3.82
CA LYS A 229 -4.26 21.78 3.95
C LYS A 229 -3.03 21.09 4.54
N HIS A 230 -3.22 20.27 5.59
CA HIS A 230 -2.14 19.47 6.16
C HIS A 230 -1.54 18.51 5.13
N SER A 231 -2.38 17.83 4.36
CA SER A 231 -1.93 16.88 3.32
C SER A 231 -1.15 17.51 2.17
N ILE A 232 -1.38 18.81 1.90
CA ILE A 232 -0.63 19.56 0.88
C ILE A 232 0.77 19.94 1.38
N MET A 233 0.95 20.07 2.70
CA MET A 233 2.22 20.45 3.32
C MET A 233 3.18 19.28 3.53
N THR A 234 2.70 18.04 3.43
CA THR A 234 3.47 16.79 3.67
C THR A 234 3.65 15.98 2.38
#